data_b5f10222bcc34bab7bf1cd7bbae0b956
#
_entry.id   b5f10222bcc34bab7bf1cd7bbae0b956
#
_cell.length_a   1.000
_cell.length_b   1.000
_cell.length_c   1.000
_cell.angle_alpha   90.00
_cell.angle_beta   90.00
_cell.angle_gamma   90.00
#
_symmetry.space_group_name_H-M   'P 1'
#
loop_
_entity.id
_entity.type
_entity.pdbx_description
1 polymer ?
#
loop_
_entity_poly.entity_id
_entity_poly.type
_entity_poly.pdbx_seq_one_letter_code
_entity_poly.pdbx_strand_id
1 'polypeptide(L)'
;MTSTVLITYATRYGSTQEVAETIANRLRERGLEVELKPTFEVSTLEPYRMIVLGGPIYMDRWHPDARRFLKRHYAALQEKPTAIFALGPIHQTSEEWGRTQAT
;
A
#
# COMPACT_ATOMS: atom_id res chain seq x y z
N MET A 1 -0.04 -23.74 2.45
CA MET A 1 0.67 -22.72 3.18
C MET A 1 1.10 -21.61 2.24
N THR A 2 0.75 -20.40 2.56
CA THR A 2 1.05 -19.32 1.62
C THR A 2 2.14 -18.41 2.12
N SER A 3 3.04 -18.02 1.22
CA SER A 3 4.07 -17.03 1.49
C SER A 3 3.90 -15.81 0.59
N THR A 4 2.70 -15.63 0.07
CA THR A 4 2.42 -14.56 -0.87
C THR A 4 2.26 -13.22 -0.16
N VAL A 5 2.90 -12.20 -0.73
CA VAL A 5 2.75 -10.83 -0.26
C VAL A 5 1.71 -10.15 -1.13
N LEU A 6 0.77 -9.45 -0.51
CA LEU A 6 -0.20 -8.66 -1.26
C LEU A 6 0.26 -7.22 -1.28
N ILE A 7 0.37 -6.65 -2.46
CA ILE A 7 0.53 -5.22 -2.60
C ILE A 7 -0.77 -4.70 -3.18
N THR A 8 -1.44 -3.86 -2.41
CA THR A 8 -2.71 -3.30 -2.84
C THR A 8 -2.64 -1.79 -2.76
N TYR A 9 -3.38 -1.12 -3.61
CA TYR A 9 -3.24 0.32 -3.75
C TYR A 9 -4.58 0.98 -4.06
N ALA A 10 -4.74 2.18 -3.55
CA ALA A 10 -5.81 3.08 -3.94
C ALA A 10 -5.17 4.16 -4.79
N THR A 11 -5.76 4.45 -5.95
CA THR A 11 -5.16 5.44 -6.83
C THR A 11 -6.24 6.26 -7.51
N ARG A 12 -5.90 7.51 -7.80
CA ARG A 12 -6.79 8.40 -8.52
C ARG A 12 -6.26 8.68 -9.92
N TYR A 13 -4.94 8.75 -10.06
CA TYR A 13 -4.32 9.13 -11.32
C TYR A 13 -3.22 8.19 -11.77
N GLY A 14 -3.09 7.05 -11.12
CA GLY A 14 -2.15 6.04 -11.58
C GLY A 14 -0.77 6.10 -10.95
N SER A 15 -0.40 7.21 -10.30
CA SER A 15 0.94 7.32 -9.70
C SER A 15 1.20 6.26 -8.65
N THR A 16 0.21 6.03 -7.80
CA THR A 16 0.34 5.02 -6.76
C THR A 16 0.51 3.63 -7.35
N GLN A 17 -0.18 3.37 -8.46
CA GLN A 17 -0.05 2.09 -9.14
C GLN A 17 1.37 1.86 -9.64
N GLU A 18 1.99 2.90 -10.22
CA GLU A 18 3.36 2.78 -10.71
C GLU A 18 4.33 2.46 -9.59
N VAL A 19 4.18 3.13 -8.45
CA VAL A 19 5.03 2.84 -7.29
C VAL A 19 4.79 1.43 -6.79
N ALA A 20 3.52 1.02 -6.72
CA ALA A 20 3.19 -0.32 -6.28
C ALA A 20 3.81 -1.38 -7.20
N GLU A 21 3.79 -1.14 -8.50
CA GLU A 21 4.39 -2.05 -9.46
C GLU A 21 5.89 -2.15 -9.26
N THR A 22 6.54 -1.03 -8.98
CA THR A 22 7.97 -1.02 -8.72
C THR A 22 8.30 -1.84 -7.47
N ILE A 23 7.53 -1.66 -6.42
CA ILE A 23 7.74 -2.43 -5.20
C ILE A 23 7.53 -3.91 -5.47
N ALA A 24 6.47 -4.25 -6.20
CA ALA A 24 6.18 -5.65 -6.51
C ALA A 24 7.34 -6.29 -7.27
N ASN A 25 7.87 -5.59 -8.27
CA ASN A 25 8.96 -6.12 -9.06
C ASN A 25 10.22 -6.33 -8.23
N ARG A 26 10.51 -5.39 -7.31
CA ARG A 26 11.67 -5.52 -6.45
C ARG A 26 11.56 -6.73 -5.52
N LEU A 27 10.37 -6.96 -4.99
CA LEU A 27 10.17 -8.12 -4.12
C LEU A 27 10.24 -9.42 -4.90
N ARG A 28 9.72 -9.43 -6.12
CA ARG A 28 9.81 -10.61 -6.97
C ARG A 28 11.25 -10.94 -7.32
N GLU A 29 12.06 -9.93 -7.54
CA GLU A 29 13.48 -10.13 -7.81
C GLU A 29 14.20 -10.80 -6.64
N ARG A 30 13.65 -10.66 -5.44
CA ARG A 30 14.20 -11.29 -4.25
C ARG A 30 13.60 -12.65 -3.97
N GLY A 31 12.82 -13.17 -4.90
CA GLY A 31 12.27 -14.51 -4.79
C GLY A 31 10.94 -14.61 -4.07
N LEU A 32 10.30 -13.49 -3.79
CA LEU A 32 9.01 -13.51 -3.11
C LEU A 32 7.86 -13.61 -4.10
N GLU A 33 6.82 -14.31 -3.69
CA GLU A 33 5.60 -14.34 -4.46
C GLU A 33 4.77 -13.11 -4.12
N VAL A 34 4.35 -12.36 -5.12
CA VAL A 34 3.65 -11.11 -4.92
C VAL A 34 2.43 -11.03 -5.80
N GLU A 35 1.30 -10.67 -5.20
CA GLU A 35 0.11 -10.30 -5.95
C GLU A 35 -0.06 -8.81 -5.85
N LEU A 36 -0.45 -8.21 -6.95
CA LEU A 36 -0.65 -6.77 -7.04
C LEU A 36 -2.04 -6.51 -7.56
N LYS A 37 -2.85 -5.81 -6.78
CA LYS A 37 -4.20 -5.47 -7.23
C LYS A 37 -4.72 -4.25 -6.51
N PRO A 38 -5.66 -3.53 -7.12
CA PRO A 38 -6.26 -2.37 -6.46
C PRO A 38 -7.09 -2.81 -5.25
N THR A 39 -7.28 -1.87 -4.32
CA THR A 39 -7.97 -2.19 -3.07
C THR A 39 -9.38 -2.75 -3.30
N PHE A 40 -10.07 -2.25 -4.31
CA PHE A 40 -11.46 -2.69 -4.52
C PHE A 40 -11.56 -4.12 -5.05
N GLU A 41 -10.46 -4.71 -5.49
CA GLU A 41 -10.47 -6.09 -5.97
C GLU A 41 -10.07 -7.09 -4.89
N VAL A 42 -9.73 -6.60 -3.70
CA VAL A 42 -9.31 -7.48 -2.61
C VAL A 42 -10.53 -7.89 -1.80
N SER A 43 -10.87 -9.15 -1.83
CA SER A 43 -12.03 -9.64 -1.08
C SER A 43 -11.65 -10.24 0.27
N THR A 44 -10.49 -10.86 0.36
CA THR A 44 -10.03 -11.46 1.60
C THR A 44 -8.52 -11.34 1.72
N LEU A 45 -8.02 -11.31 2.95
CA LEU A 45 -6.58 -11.26 3.20
C LEU A 45 -6.02 -12.62 3.61
N GLU A 46 -6.85 -13.64 3.67
CA GLU A 46 -6.41 -14.95 4.15
C GLU A 46 -5.19 -15.51 3.41
N PRO A 47 -5.14 -15.42 2.08
CA PRO A 47 -4.03 -16.05 1.35
C PRO A 47 -2.69 -15.38 1.53
N TYR A 48 -2.64 -14.24 2.21
CA TYR A 48 -1.42 -13.43 2.23
C TYR A 48 -0.76 -13.46 3.60
N ARG A 49 0.56 -13.52 3.58
CA ARG A 49 1.34 -13.49 4.82
C ARG A 49 1.71 -12.07 5.21
N MET A 50 1.69 -11.14 4.26
CA MET A 50 2.05 -9.76 4.50
C MET A 50 1.26 -8.88 3.55
N ILE A 51 0.88 -7.71 4.03
CA ILE A 51 0.09 -6.75 3.26
C ILE A 51 0.88 -5.46 3.11
N VAL A 52 0.94 -4.94 1.90
CA VAL A 52 1.50 -3.62 1.63
C VAL A 52 0.39 -2.79 1.02
N LEU A 53 0.01 -1.72 1.70
CA LEU A 53 -1.06 -0.85 1.25
C LEU A 53 -0.49 0.50 0.85
N GLY A 54 -0.85 0.96 -0.34
CA GLY A 54 -0.41 2.25 -0.82
C GLY A 54 -1.58 3.13 -1.23
N GLY A 55 -1.39 4.43 -1.16
CA GLY A 55 -2.40 5.35 -1.61
C GLY A 55 -1.93 6.79 -1.52
N PRO A 56 -2.65 7.68 -2.22
CA PRO A 56 -2.32 9.10 -2.15
C PRO A 56 -2.92 9.74 -0.91
N ILE A 57 -2.24 10.77 -0.41
CA ILE A 57 -2.74 11.60 0.66
C ILE A 57 -2.98 12.99 0.10
N TYR A 58 -4.20 13.48 0.27
CA TYR A 58 -4.58 14.83 -0.16
C TYR A 58 -5.10 15.58 1.05
N MET A 59 -4.55 16.74 1.32
CA MET A 59 -5.00 17.59 2.42
C MET A 59 -5.06 16.81 3.73
N ASP A 60 -4.01 16.04 3.98
CA ASP A 60 -3.87 15.20 5.17
C ASP A 60 -4.90 14.09 5.28
N ARG A 61 -5.49 13.70 4.17
CA ARG A 61 -6.46 12.61 4.17
C ARG A 61 -6.07 11.53 3.19
N TRP A 62 -6.24 10.30 3.63
CA TRP A 62 -6.07 9.17 2.75
C TRP A 62 -7.18 9.09 1.73
N HIS A 63 -6.86 8.53 0.57
CA HIS A 63 -7.87 8.22 -0.44
C HIS A 63 -8.99 7.40 0.20
N PRO A 64 -10.27 7.69 -0.14
CA PRO A 64 -11.39 6.94 0.45
C PRO A 64 -11.30 5.44 0.29
N ASP A 65 -10.77 4.95 -0.84
CA ASP A 65 -10.65 3.51 -1.06
C ASP A 65 -9.67 2.88 -0.09
N ALA A 66 -8.57 3.59 0.23
CA ALA A 66 -7.62 3.08 1.21
C ALA A 66 -8.24 3.03 2.59
N ARG A 67 -9.02 4.04 2.94
CA ARG A 67 -9.70 4.08 4.24
C ARG A 67 -10.72 2.96 4.36
N ARG A 68 -11.47 2.71 3.29
CA ARG A 68 -12.43 1.61 3.28
C ARG A 68 -11.73 0.27 3.43
N PHE A 69 -10.60 0.12 2.77
CA PHE A 69 -9.83 -1.11 2.85
C PHE A 69 -9.37 -1.35 4.29
N LEU A 70 -8.82 -0.33 4.93
CA LEU A 70 -8.36 -0.46 6.31
C LEU A 70 -9.50 -0.82 7.25
N LYS A 71 -10.63 -0.18 7.06
CA LYS A 71 -11.79 -0.43 7.91
C LYS A 71 -12.36 -1.81 7.68
N ARG A 72 -12.47 -2.21 6.43
CA ARG A 72 -13.05 -3.50 6.08
C ARG A 72 -12.23 -4.68 6.58
N HIS A 73 -10.90 -4.53 6.52
CA HIS A 73 -10.00 -5.63 6.85
C HIS A 73 -9.28 -5.43 8.17
N TYR A 74 -9.81 -4.58 9.02
CA TYR A 74 -9.15 -4.19 10.26
C TYR A 74 -8.68 -5.38 11.09
N ALA A 75 -9.56 -6.32 11.34
CA ALA A 75 -9.23 -7.47 12.18
C ALA A 75 -8.11 -8.32 11.58
N ALA A 76 -8.19 -8.58 10.28
CA ALA A 76 -7.18 -9.39 9.61
C ALA A 76 -5.83 -8.67 9.57
N LEU A 77 -5.85 -7.35 9.40
CA LEU A 77 -4.62 -6.59 9.33
C LEU A 77 -3.87 -6.57 10.66
N GLN A 78 -4.58 -6.69 11.75
CA GLN A 78 -3.93 -6.73 13.06
C GLN A 78 -3.15 -8.03 13.29
N GLU A 79 -3.46 -9.07 12.54
CA GLU A 79 -2.80 -10.35 12.70
C GLU A 79 -1.65 -10.56 11.73
N LYS A 80 -1.44 -9.65 10.80
CA LYS A 80 -0.44 -9.81 9.74
C LYS A 80 0.49 -8.61 9.70
N PRO A 81 1.77 -8.84 9.38
CA PRO A 81 2.66 -7.71 9.12
C PRO A 81 2.09 -6.84 8.01
N THR A 82 1.99 -5.56 8.26
CA THR A 82 1.40 -4.62 7.33
C THR A 82 2.29 -3.41 7.18
N ALA A 83 2.63 -3.08 5.93
CA ALA A 83 3.38 -1.88 5.61
C ALA A 83 2.48 -0.94 4.84
N ILE A 84 2.67 0.35 5.05
CA ILE A 84 1.87 1.36 4.39
C ILE A 84 2.81 2.37 3.74
N PHE A 85 2.53 2.69 2.47
CA PHE A 85 3.24 3.80 1.84
C PHE A 85 2.22 4.81 1.35
N ALA A 86 2.61 6.08 1.39
CA ALA A 86 1.72 7.16 1.01
C ALA A 86 2.45 8.12 0.09
N LEU A 87 1.73 8.60 -0.92
CA LEU A 87 2.26 9.58 -1.84
C LEU A 87 1.59 10.91 -1.58
N GLY A 88 2.41 11.92 -1.29
CA GLY A 88 1.89 13.24 -1.05
C GLY A 88 1.71 14.03 -2.33
N PRO A 89 1.29 15.28 -2.22
CA PRO A 89 1.15 16.16 -3.37
C PRO A 89 2.48 16.31 -4.10
N ILE A 90 2.39 16.49 -5.40
CA ILE A 90 3.58 16.56 -6.25
C ILE A 90 4.54 17.68 -5.86
N HIS A 91 3.99 18.78 -5.37
CA HIS A 91 4.83 19.93 -5.03
C HIS A 91 5.62 19.74 -3.73
N GLN A 92 5.36 18.69 -2.98
CA GLN A 92 6.15 18.40 -1.78
C GLN A 92 7.44 17.73 -2.18
N THR A 93 8.54 18.20 -1.60
CA THR A 93 9.84 17.63 -1.90
C THR A 93 10.14 16.48 -0.95
N SER A 94 11.09 15.65 -1.36
CA SER A 94 11.55 14.59 -0.48
C SER A 94 12.14 15.12 0.80
N GLU A 95 12.76 16.29 0.74
CA GLU A 95 13.34 16.91 1.92
C GLU A 95 12.28 17.29 2.94
N GLU A 96 11.17 17.84 2.46
CA GLU A 96 10.07 18.19 3.36
C GLU A 96 9.51 16.96 4.04
N TRP A 97 9.35 15.90 3.29
CA TRP A 97 8.89 14.64 3.86
C TRP A 97 9.85 14.13 4.92
N GLY A 98 11.14 14.16 4.61
CA GLY A 98 12.16 13.72 5.55
C GLY A 98 12.13 14.49 6.85
N ARG A 99 12.04 15.80 6.76
CA ARG A 99 11.99 16.64 7.94
C ARG A 99 10.73 16.40 8.75
N THR A 100 9.59 16.26 8.07
CA THR A 100 8.34 16.02 8.76
C THR A 100 8.37 14.71 9.52
N GLN A 101 8.95 13.69 8.92
CA GLN A 101 9.02 12.40 9.55
C GLN A 101 10.07 12.30 10.65
N ALA A 102 11.09 13.14 10.57
CA ALA A 102 12.15 13.12 11.55
C ALA A 102 11.71 13.76 12.87
N THR A 103 10.72 14.61 12.82
CA THR A 103 10.20 15.23 14.02
C THR A 103 9.08 14.42 14.62
#